data_f5a1dae66504c3440cc22db7b81bf317
#
_entry.id   f5a1dae66504c3440cc22db7b81bf317
#
_cell.length_a   1.000
_cell.length_b   1.000
_cell.length_c   1.000
_cell.angle_alpha   90.00
_cell.angle_beta   90.00
_cell.angle_gamma   90.00
#
_symmetry.space_group_name_H-M   'P 1'
#
loop_
_entity.id
_entity.type
_entity.pdbx_description
1 polymer ?
#
loop_
_entity_poly.entity_id
_entity_poly.type
_entity_poly.pdbx_seq_one_letter_code
_entity_poly.pdbx_strand_id
1 'polypeptide(L)'
;MVENFPSRLLHDVGLAAWFGGTLANAVALNRAAGQTTDANDAGRVANAGWDAWTPVNAVAIGAHLVGSVGQLLGNKGRLGDQAGVASMSVMKTVITGAALGVTAYSRMLGRKVSRQSDVPVSSGTEPSVATPPEVASAQSQLRLLQWAVPALTGALVGASAYAGEQQRPVAVEAGKMKKLEKKKKKKTGEEL
;
A
#
# COMPACT_ATOMS: atom_id res chain seq x y z
N MET A 1 3.25 -12.14 25.68
CA MET A 1 2.48 -11.13 24.93
C MET A 1 3.35 -10.04 24.27
N VAL A 2 4.66 -10.02 24.50
CA VAL A 2 5.59 -9.02 23.91
C VAL A 2 6.28 -9.52 22.64
N GLU A 3 6.20 -10.82 22.34
CA GLU A 3 6.97 -11.50 21.28
C GLU A 3 6.69 -10.99 19.86
N ASN A 4 5.50 -10.44 19.58
CA ASN A 4 5.12 -9.92 18.26
C ASN A 4 5.21 -8.40 18.12
N PHE A 5 5.63 -7.68 19.16
CA PHE A 5 5.67 -6.21 19.14
C PHE A 5 6.60 -5.66 18.06
N PRO A 6 7.85 -6.14 17.90
CA PRO A 6 8.74 -5.60 16.86
C PRO A 6 8.18 -5.82 15.44
N SER A 7 7.61 -7.00 15.17
CA SER A 7 7.00 -7.30 13.86
C SER A 7 5.79 -6.40 13.59
N ARG A 8 4.98 -6.15 14.61
CA ARG A 8 3.83 -5.24 14.50
C ARG A 8 4.28 -3.80 14.27
N LEU A 9 5.29 -3.33 15.01
CA LEU A 9 5.84 -1.99 14.86
C LEU A 9 6.38 -1.77 13.45
N LEU A 10 7.20 -2.68 12.94
CA LEU A 10 7.73 -2.61 11.57
C LEU A 10 6.62 -2.60 10.52
N HIS A 11 5.63 -3.48 10.67
CA HIS A 11 4.47 -3.53 9.78
C HIS A 11 3.71 -2.21 9.77
N ASP A 12 3.36 -1.70 10.95
CA ASP A 12 2.44 -0.56 11.07
C ASP A 12 3.13 0.75 10.69
N VAL A 13 4.39 0.98 11.14
CA VAL A 13 5.19 2.16 10.75
C VAL A 13 5.51 2.13 9.26
N GLY A 14 5.93 0.99 8.72
CA GLY A 14 6.21 0.85 7.31
C GLY A 14 4.97 1.12 6.44
N LEU A 15 3.82 0.57 6.81
CA LEU A 15 2.56 0.78 6.11
C LEU A 15 2.09 2.24 6.22
N ALA A 16 2.19 2.85 7.40
CA ALA A 16 1.82 4.25 7.61
C ALA A 16 2.68 5.20 6.77
N ALA A 17 3.99 4.95 6.69
CA ALA A 17 4.89 5.74 5.86
C ALA A 17 4.59 5.55 4.37
N TRP A 18 4.39 4.30 3.90
CA TRP A 18 4.04 4.02 2.51
C TRP A 18 2.73 4.70 2.11
N PHE A 19 1.67 4.54 2.89
CA PHE A 19 0.38 5.20 2.68
C PHE A 19 0.50 6.73 2.73
N GLY A 20 1.00 7.27 3.84
CA GLY A 20 1.03 8.72 4.08
C GLY A 20 1.93 9.46 3.11
N GLY A 21 3.11 8.91 2.79
CA GLY A 21 4.03 9.53 1.85
C GLY A 21 3.51 9.51 0.41
N THR A 22 2.90 8.41 -0.05
CA THR A 22 2.32 8.38 -1.39
C THR A 22 1.09 9.29 -1.51
N LEU A 23 0.27 9.38 -0.47
CA LEU A 23 -0.86 10.30 -0.41
C LEU A 23 -0.37 11.76 -0.40
N ALA A 24 0.62 12.09 0.42
CA ALA A 24 1.20 13.46 0.48
C ALA A 24 1.78 13.88 -0.87
N ASN A 25 2.48 12.98 -1.56
CA ASN A 25 3.02 13.27 -2.88
C ASN A 25 1.92 13.47 -3.93
N ALA A 26 0.84 12.70 -3.88
CA ALA A 26 -0.30 12.87 -4.80
C ALA A 26 -1.03 14.20 -4.56
N VAL A 27 -1.28 14.53 -3.28
CA VAL A 27 -2.08 15.72 -2.91
C VAL A 27 -1.26 17.01 -2.98
N ALA A 28 -0.01 16.98 -2.50
CA ALA A 28 0.80 18.17 -2.29
C ALA A 28 1.92 18.32 -3.32
N LEU A 29 2.83 17.35 -3.47
CA LEU A 29 4.01 17.50 -4.30
C LEU A 29 3.66 17.73 -5.78
N ASN A 30 2.84 16.84 -6.36
CA ASN A 30 2.47 16.95 -7.78
C ASN A 30 1.73 18.26 -8.08
N ARG A 31 0.89 18.71 -7.14
CA ARG A 31 0.17 19.97 -7.28
C ARG A 31 1.07 21.18 -7.11
N ALA A 32 1.96 21.17 -6.11
CA ALA A 32 2.92 22.26 -5.88
C ALA A 32 3.87 22.43 -7.06
N ALA A 33 4.29 21.33 -7.69
CA ALA A 33 5.10 21.38 -8.91
C ALA A 33 4.44 22.16 -10.04
N GLY A 34 3.11 22.08 -10.17
CA GLY A 34 2.34 22.86 -11.16
C GLY A 34 2.19 24.35 -10.84
N GLN A 35 2.69 24.86 -9.71
CA GLN A 35 2.67 26.27 -9.35
C GLN A 35 3.95 27.02 -9.77
N THR A 36 4.90 26.35 -10.40
CA THR A 36 6.10 26.99 -10.94
C THR A 36 5.76 27.89 -12.12
N THR A 37 6.51 28.98 -12.27
CA THR A 37 6.30 29.95 -13.37
C THR A 37 6.79 29.42 -14.72
N ASP A 38 7.76 28.50 -14.72
CA ASP A 38 8.29 27.86 -15.92
C ASP A 38 7.76 26.41 -16.00
N ALA A 39 7.18 26.05 -17.14
CA ALA A 39 6.64 24.72 -17.40
C ALA A 39 7.71 23.60 -17.35
N ASN A 40 8.98 23.94 -17.63
CA ASN A 40 10.09 22.99 -17.50
C ASN A 40 10.44 22.74 -16.01
N ASP A 41 10.24 23.72 -15.14
CA ASP A 41 10.49 23.58 -13.71
C ASP A 41 9.49 22.66 -13.03
N ALA A 42 8.24 22.60 -13.49
CA ALA A 42 7.21 21.73 -12.95
C ALA A 42 7.66 20.26 -12.95
N GLY A 43 8.21 19.78 -14.07
CA GLY A 43 8.75 18.43 -14.18
C GLY A 43 9.94 18.20 -13.26
N ARG A 44 10.88 19.15 -13.19
CA ARG A 44 12.07 19.04 -12.33
C ARG A 44 11.72 18.99 -10.85
N VAL A 45 10.81 19.82 -10.38
CA VAL A 45 10.36 19.85 -8.99
C VAL A 45 9.67 18.53 -8.61
N ALA A 46 8.75 18.04 -9.45
CA ALA A 46 8.08 16.78 -9.21
C ALA A 46 9.08 15.61 -9.17
N ASN A 47 9.99 15.54 -10.14
CA ASN A 47 10.98 14.47 -10.23
C ASN A 47 11.92 14.48 -9.02
N ALA A 48 12.43 15.67 -8.61
CA ALA A 48 13.29 15.80 -7.43
C ALA A 48 12.60 15.29 -6.16
N GLY A 49 11.33 15.63 -5.95
CA GLY A 49 10.56 15.16 -4.79
C GLY A 49 10.33 13.64 -4.81
N TRP A 50 9.96 13.08 -5.97
CA TRP A 50 9.77 11.64 -6.10
C TRP A 50 11.08 10.84 -5.97
N ASP A 51 12.19 11.38 -6.46
CA ASP A 51 13.51 10.75 -6.32
C ASP A 51 13.98 10.77 -4.86
N ALA A 52 13.77 11.87 -4.14
CA ALA A 52 14.04 11.94 -2.70
C ALA A 52 13.14 10.97 -1.89
N TRP A 53 11.86 10.83 -2.28
CA TRP A 53 10.93 9.93 -1.62
C TRP A 53 11.22 8.44 -1.88
N THR A 54 11.74 8.08 -3.04
CA THR A 54 11.95 6.69 -3.46
C THR A 54 12.70 5.82 -2.46
N PRO A 55 13.88 6.20 -1.93
CA PRO A 55 14.61 5.39 -0.96
C PRO A 55 13.84 5.26 0.37
N VAL A 56 13.17 6.31 0.81
CA VAL A 56 12.34 6.29 2.03
C VAL A 56 11.19 5.30 1.86
N ASN A 57 10.51 5.36 0.70
CA ASN A 57 9.43 4.44 0.38
C ASN A 57 9.89 2.98 0.29
N ALA A 58 11.07 2.73 -0.26
CA ALA A 58 11.65 1.38 -0.32
C ALA A 58 11.91 0.82 1.09
N VAL A 59 12.44 1.62 2.01
CA VAL A 59 12.63 1.23 3.42
C VAL A 59 11.27 0.99 4.09
N ALA A 60 10.29 1.86 3.87
CA ALA A 60 8.94 1.73 4.41
C ALA A 60 8.27 0.41 3.97
N ILE A 61 8.34 0.10 2.66
CA ILE A 61 7.84 -1.15 2.09
C ILE A 61 8.59 -2.35 2.69
N GLY A 62 9.92 -2.29 2.77
CA GLY A 62 10.74 -3.34 3.37
C GLY A 62 10.36 -3.62 4.83
N ALA A 63 10.19 -2.57 5.63
CA ALA A 63 9.73 -2.68 7.02
C ALA A 63 8.34 -3.32 7.11
N HIS A 64 7.39 -2.86 6.27
CA HIS A 64 6.05 -3.46 6.20
C HIS A 64 6.08 -4.95 5.86
N LEU A 65 6.87 -5.36 4.88
CA LEU A 65 6.97 -6.76 4.46
C LEU A 65 7.62 -7.64 5.54
N VAL A 66 8.75 -7.21 6.12
CA VAL A 66 9.41 -7.92 7.23
C VAL A 66 8.46 -8.06 8.42
N GLY A 67 7.79 -6.98 8.78
CA GLY A 67 6.78 -6.99 9.83
C GLY A 67 5.61 -7.90 9.53
N SER A 68 5.13 -7.94 8.26
CA SER A 68 4.06 -8.84 7.81
C SER A 68 4.43 -10.31 7.97
N VAL A 69 5.63 -10.69 7.54
CA VAL A 69 6.15 -12.06 7.68
C VAL A 69 6.26 -12.42 9.17
N GLY A 70 6.84 -11.56 9.99
CA GLY A 70 6.95 -11.79 11.44
C GLY A 70 5.59 -11.96 12.12
N GLN A 71 4.59 -11.15 11.76
CA GLN A 71 3.23 -11.31 12.27
C GLN A 71 2.59 -12.63 11.80
N LEU A 72 2.81 -13.04 10.56
CA LEU A 72 2.30 -14.31 10.03
C LEU A 72 2.87 -15.50 10.81
N LEU A 73 4.18 -15.51 11.03
CA LEU A 73 4.87 -16.57 11.79
C LEU A 73 4.40 -16.63 13.25
N GLY A 74 4.28 -15.47 13.90
CA GLY A 74 3.80 -15.39 15.29
C GLY A 74 2.32 -15.73 15.47
N ASN A 75 1.49 -15.65 14.41
CA ASN A 75 0.06 -15.95 14.45
C ASN A 75 -0.31 -17.29 13.78
N LYS A 76 0.65 -18.12 13.39
CA LYS A 76 0.40 -19.36 12.64
C LYS A 76 -0.63 -20.30 13.30
N GLY A 77 -0.63 -20.40 14.64
CA GLY A 77 -1.63 -21.21 15.37
C GLY A 77 -3.06 -20.67 15.17
N ARG A 78 -3.24 -19.34 15.18
CA ARG A 78 -4.55 -18.71 15.01
C ARG A 78 -5.12 -18.85 13.59
N LEU A 79 -4.28 -19.00 12.57
CA LEU A 79 -4.71 -19.28 11.20
C LEU A 79 -5.51 -20.59 11.13
N GLY A 80 -5.07 -21.58 11.92
CA GLY A 80 -5.72 -22.89 12.05
C GLY A 80 -6.94 -22.88 12.99
N ASP A 81 -6.97 -22.08 14.04
CA ASP A 81 -7.87 -22.25 15.17
C ASP A 81 -8.97 -21.20 15.28
N GLN A 82 -8.80 -20.04 14.64
CA GLN A 82 -9.77 -18.94 14.71
C GLN A 82 -10.42 -18.67 13.36
N ALA A 83 -11.77 -18.62 13.32
CA ALA A 83 -12.52 -18.26 12.11
C ALA A 83 -12.20 -16.84 11.65
N GLY A 84 -12.01 -16.65 10.35
CA GLY A 84 -11.78 -15.34 9.73
C GLY A 84 -10.30 -14.90 9.70
N VAL A 85 -9.40 -15.49 10.51
CA VAL A 85 -7.98 -15.08 10.52
C VAL A 85 -7.27 -15.47 9.23
N ALA A 86 -7.53 -16.65 8.71
CA ALA A 86 -6.91 -17.10 7.45
C ALA A 86 -7.38 -16.24 6.26
N SER A 87 -8.70 -15.98 6.13
CA SER A 87 -9.23 -15.15 5.05
C SER A 87 -8.73 -13.72 5.11
N MET A 88 -8.60 -13.14 6.30
CA MET A 88 -8.00 -11.83 6.52
C MET A 88 -6.54 -11.79 6.08
N SER A 89 -5.77 -12.82 6.41
CA SER A 89 -4.36 -12.93 6.00
C SER A 89 -4.22 -13.01 4.48
N VAL A 90 -5.04 -13.81 3.82
CA VAL A 90 -5.08 -13.92 2.35
C VAL A 90 -5.45 -12.56 1.73
N MET A 91 -6.51 -11.92 2.21
CA MET A 91 -6.94 -10.62 1.72
C MET A 91 -5.82 -9.57 1.83
N LYS A 92 -5.17 -9.46 3.00
CA LYS A 92 -4.03 -8.54 3.18
C LYS A 92 -2.89 -8.86 2.24
N THR A 93 -2.56 -10.13 2.03
CA THR A 93 -1.49 -10.55 1.10
C THR A 93 -1.81 -10.14 -0.34
N VAL A 94 -3.03 -10.36 -0.80
CA VAL A 94 -3.47 -9.97 -2.14
C VAL A 94 -3.41 -8.45 -2.33
N ILE A 95 -3.93 -7.67 -1.37
CA ILE A 95 -3.89 -6.20 -1.45
C ILE A 95 -2.45 -5.70 -1.41
N THR A 96 -1.58 -6.29 -0.57
CA THR A 96 -0.14 -5.96 -0.53
C THR A 96 0.52 -6.24 -1.86
N GLY A 97 0.26 -7.40 -2.47
CA GLY A 97 0.78 -7.74 -3.80
C GLY A 97 0.34 -6.75 -4.88
N ALA A 98 -0.94 -6.37 -4.88
CA ALA A 98 -1.48 -5.35 -5.79
C ALA A 98 -0.81 -3.98 -5.57
N ALA A 99 -0.68 -3.54 -4.31
CA ALA A 99 -0.03 -2.28 -3.97
C ALA A 99 1.45 -2.25 -4.40
N LEU A 100 2.18 -3.35 -4.23
CA LEU A 100 3.57 -3.51 -4.70
C LEU A 100 3.65 -3.41 -6.22
N GLY A 101 2.77 -4.12 -6.94
CA GLY A 101 2.73 -4.11 -8.41
C GLY A 101 2.45 -2.70 -8.94
N VAL A 102 1.44 -2.01 -8.39
CA VAL A 102 1.11 -0.64 -8.77
C VAL A 102 2.26 0.33 -8.44
N THR A 103 2.90 0.19 -7.26
CA THR A 103 4.05 1.02 -6.88
C THR A 103 5.23 0.81 -7.83
N ALA A 104 5.57 -0.44 -8.15
CA ALA A 104 6.67 -0.76 -9.08
C ALA A 104 6.39 -0.21 -10.48
N TYR A 105 5.17 -0.37 -10.98
CA TYR A 105 4.77 0.16 -12.28
C TYR A 105 4.79 1.70 -12.31
N SER A 106 4.26 2.35 -11.26
CA SER A 106 4.35 3.81 -11.12
C SER A 106 5.80 4.30 -11.12
N ARG A 107 6.70 3.58 -10.42
CA ARG A 107 8.13 3.93 -10.42
C ARG A 107 8.79 3.74 -11.78
N MET A 108 8.39 2.72 -12.54
CA MET A 108 8.88 2.52 -13.91
C MET A 108 8.46 3.68 -14.83
N LEU A 109 7.19 4.10 -14.76
CA LEU A 109 6.70 5.25 -15.52
C LEU A 109 7.36 6.55 -15.06
N GLY A 110 7.51 6.76 -13.74
CA GLY A 110 8.19 7.91 -13.18
C GLY A 110 9.64 8.05 -13.68
N ARG A 111 10.39 6.95 -13.75
CA ARG A 111 11.73 6.93 -14.34
C ARG A 111 11.72 7.31 -15.83
N LYS A 112 10.70 6.92 -16.58
CA LYS A 112 10.55 7.32 -17.99
C LYS A 112 10.35 8.83 -18.11
N VAL A 113 9.54 9.42 -17.25
CA VAL A 113 9.33 10.88 -17.17
C VAL A 113 10.61 11.58 -16.72
N SER A 114 11.29 11.11 -15.66
CA SER A 114 12.51 11.74 -15.12
C SER A 114 13.68 11.76 -16.10
N ARG A 115 13.75 10.81 -17.04
CA ARG A 115 14.78 10.82 -18.10
C ARG A 115 14.63 11.94 -19.12
N GLN A 116 13.48 12.58 -19.16
CA GLN A 116 13.14 13.70 -20.02
C GLN A 116 12.69 14.88 -19.16
N SER A 117 13.55 15.32 -18.21
CA SER A 117 13.23 16.33 -17.20
C SER A 117 13.08 17.74 -17.76
N ASP A 118 13.63 18.02 -18.96
CA ASP A 118 13.66 19.35 -19.56
C ASP A 118 12.52 19.57 -20.57
N VAL A 119 11.44 18.82 -20.45
CA VAL A 119 10.26 18.98 -21.30
C VAL A 119 9.16 19.72 -20.54
N PRO A 120 8.39 20.59 -21.21
CA PRO A 120 7.32 21.34 -20.57
C PRO A 120 6.18 20.40 -20.14
N VAL A 121 5.73 20.54 -18.89
CA VAL A 121 4.59 19.82 -18.32
C VAL A 121 3.75 20.76 -17.46
N SER A 122 2.46 20.45 -17.28
CA SER A 122 1.57 21.28 -16.45
C SER A 122 1.72 20.99 -14.95
N SER A 123 2.06 19.75 -14.57
CA SER A 123 2.34 19.35 -13.18
C SER A 123 3.12 18.03 -13.18
N GLY A 124 3.37 17.49 -12.00
CA GLY A 124 4.05 16.17 -11.86
C GLY A 124 3.36 15.03 -12.60
N THR A 125 2.05 15.08 -12.81
CA THR A 125 1.26 14.04 -13.45
C THR A 125 0.34 14.54 -14.57
N GLU A 126 0.50 15.80 -14.99
CA GLU A 126 -0.31 16.40 -16.04
C GLU A 126 0.57 16.92 -17.17
N PRO A 127 0.41 16.41 -18.39
CA PRO A 127 1.11 16.93 -19.55
C PRO A 127 0.58 18.31 -19.95
N SER A 128 1.44 19.12 -20.57
CA SER A 128 1.06 20.32 -21.32
C SER A 128 0.82 19.97 -22.79
N VAL A 129 0.34 20.94 -23.57
CA VAL A 129 0.19 20.78 -25.03
C VAL A 129 1.52 20.54 -25.75
N ALA A 130 2.62 21.00 -25.17
CA ALA A 130 3.97 20.86 -25.73
C ALA A 130 4.73 19.65 -25.18
N THR A 131 4.11 18.83 -24.31
CA THR A 131 4.74 17.63 -23.76
C THR A 131 4.87 16.54 -24.84
N PRO A 132 6.06 15.92 -25.02
CA PRO A 132 6.24 14.82 -25.97
C PRO A 132 5.26 13.67 -25.70
N PRO A 133 4.73 13.00 -26.74
CA PRO A 133 3.68 11.97 -26.62
C PRO A 133 4.03 10.83 -25.64
N GLU A 134 5.29 10.45 -25.60
CA GLU A 134 5.75 9.38 -24.68
C GLU A 134 5.69 9.78 -23.20
N VAL A 135 6.05 11.03 -22.87
CA VAL A 135 5.97 11.58 -21.52
C VAL A 135 4.51 11.81 -21.16
N ALA A 136 3.73 12.39 -22.08
CA ALA A 136 2.31 12.63 -21.89
C ALA A 136 1.55 11.33 -21.58
N SER A 137 1.82 10.24 -22.31
CA SER A 137 1.24 8.93 -22.05
C SER A 137 1.60 8.40 -20.64
N ALA A 138 2.89 8.51 -20.25
CA ALA A 138 3.33 8.08 -18.92
C ALA A 138 2.68 8.92 -17.81
N GLN A 139 2.60 10.24 -17.96
CA GLN A 139 1.95 11.13 -16.98
C GLN A 139 0.45 10.86 -16.86
N SER A 140 -0.25 10.61 -17.98
CA SER A 140 -1.68 10.27 -17.96
C SER A 140 -1.97 9.00 -17.16
N GLN A 141 -1.09 7.99 -17.25
CA GLN A 141 -1.18 6.80 -16.42
C GLN A 141 -0.85 7.11 -14.95
N LEU A 142 0.23 7.85 -14.70
CA LEU A 142 0.62 8.25 -13.34
C LEU A 142 -0.47 9.05 -12.64
N ARG A 143 -1.26 9.84 -13.37
CA ARG A 143 -2.41 10.59 -12.82
C ARG A 143 -3.46 9.69 -12.16
N LEU A 144 -3.67 8.50 -12.68
CA LEU A 144 -4.56 7.50 -12.06
C LEU A 144 -3.83 6.71 -10.95
N LEU A 145 -2.61 6.28 -11.23
CA LEU A 145 -1.85 5.42 -10.33
C LEU A 145 -1.44 6.13 -9.03
N GLN A 146 -1.28 7.47 -9.05
CA GLN A 146 -1.02 8.25 -7.83
C GLN A 146 -2.11 8.11 -6.75
N TRP A 147 -3.35 7.75 -7.15
CA TRP A 147 -4.46 7.48 -6.24
C TRP A 147 -4.62 6.00 -5.92
N ALA A 148 -4.22 5.12 -6.83
CA ALA A 148 -4.33 3.68 -6.63
C ALA A 148 -3.43 3.17 -5.49
N VAL A 149 -2.19 3.69 -5.38
CA VAL A 149 -1.28 3.29 -4.29
C VAL A 149 -1.83 3.69 -2.91
N PRO A 150 -2.19 4.96 -2.62
CA PRO A 150 -2.75 5.31 -1.33
C PRO A 150 -4.12 4.64 -1.07
N ALA A 151 -4.94 4.38 -2.09
CA ALA A 151 -6.18 3.64 -1.90
C ALA A 151 -5.94 2.20 -1.43
N LEU A 152 -5.02 1.48 -2.07
CA LEU A 152 -4.67 0.11 -1.68
C LEU A 152 -3.99 0.05 -0.31
N THR A 153 -3.03 0.94 -0.04
CA THR A 153 -2.34 0.99 1.25
C THR A 153 -3.25 1.49 2.38
N GLY A 154 -4.17 2.42 2.10
CA GLY A 154 -5.23 2.84 3.03
C GLY A 154 -6.19 1.69 3.37
N ALA A 155 -6.57 0.89 2.37
CA ALA A 155 -7.35 -0.34 2.60
C ALA A 155 -6.59 -1.35 3.50
N LEU A 156 -5.26 -1.46 3.33
CA LEU A 156 -4.41 -2.27 4.23
C LEU A 156 -4.37 -1.72 5.65
N VAL A 157 -4.34 -0.39 5.84
CA VAL A 157 -4.45 0.23 7.18
C VAL A 157 -5.76 -0.17 7.84
N GLY A 158 -6.89 -0.02 7.12
CA GLY A 158 -8.21 -0.42 7.62
C GLY A 158 -8.30 -1.92 7.95
N ALA A 159 -7.80 -2.77 7.04
CA ALA A 159 -7.75 -4.21 7.27
C ALA A 159 -6.87 -4.59 8.48
N SER A 160 -5.77 -3.85 8.70
CA SER A 160 -4.87 -4.08 9.84
C SER A 160 -5.52 -3.65 11.16
N ALA A 161 -6.24 -2.54 11.19
CA ALA A 161 -7.02 -2.10 12.33
C ALA A 161 -8.10 -3.15 12.69
N TYR A 162 -8.86 -3.62 11.70
CA TYR A 162 -9.86 -4.68 11.89
C TYR A 162 -9.23 -5.99 12.39
N ALA A 163 -8.09 -6.40 11.82
CA ALA A 163 -7.36 -7.58 12.30
C ALA A 163 -6.89 -7.41 13.75
N GLY A 164 -6.58 -6.19 14.19
CA GLY A 164 -6.29 -5.87 15.59
C GLY A 164 -7.47 -6.13 16.50
N GLU A 165 -8.68 -5.76 16.11
CA GLU A 165 -9.90 -6.05 16.87
C GLU A 165 -10.16 -7.57 17.01
N GLN A 166 -9.86 -8.35 15.99
CA GLN A 166 -9.96 -9.82 16.06
C GLN A 166 -8.98 -10.46 17.05
N GLN A 167 -8.00 -9.72 17.56
CA GLN A 167 -7.04 -10.19 18.57
C GLN A 167 -7.49 -9.96 20.00
N ARG A 168 -8.60 -9.26 20.23
CA ARG A 168 -9.17 -9.11 21.58
C ARG A 168 -9.59 -10.47 22.14
N PRO A 169 -9.39 -10.75 23.43
CA PRO A 169 -9.70 -12.05 24.04
C PRO A 169 -11.11 -12.54 23.72
N VAL A 170 -12.12 -11.69 23.86
CA VAL A 170 -13.53 -12.00 23.55
C VAL A 170 -13.72 -12.40 22.08
N ALA A 171 -13.07 -11.70 21.15
CA ALA A 171 -13.15 -12.01 19.72
C ALA A 171 -12.44 -13.32 19.39
N VAL A 172 -11.35 -13.64 20.06
CA VAL A 172 -10.62 -14.91 19.92
C VAL A 172 -11.49 -16.09 20.37
N GLU A 173 -12.12 -15.99 21.54
CA GLU A 173 -13.03 -17.02 22.07
C GLU A 173 -14.23 -17.25 21.15
N ALA A 174 -14.92 -16.15 20.76
CA ALA A 174 -16.03 -16.24 19.83
C ALA A 174 -15.65 -16.85 18.48
N GLY A 175 -14.48 -16.50 17.93
CA GLY A 175 -13.97 -17.06 16.69
C GLY A 175 -13.65 -18.57 16.78
N LYS A 176 -13.12 -19.03 17.91
CA LYS A 176 -12.88 -20.45 18.19
C LYS A 176 -14.19 -21.25 18.28
N MET A 177 -15.17 -20.72 19.03
CA MET A 177 -16.48 -21.34 19.17
C MET A 177 -17.17 -21.48 17.81
N LYS A 178 -17.24 -20.42 17.02
CA LYS A 178 -17.83 -20.43 15.67
C LYS A 178 -17.18 -21.47 14.75
N LYS A 179 -15.87 -21.69 14.88
CA LYS A 179 -15.17 -22.71 14.10
C LYS A 179 -15.51 -24.13 14.56
N LEU A 180 -15.64 -24.33 15.86
CA LEU A 180 -16.07 -25.64 16.41
C LEU A 180 -17.48 -26.00 15.98
N GLU A 181 -18.42 -25.04 15.98
CA GLU A 181 -19.79 -25.21 15.49
C GLU A 181 -19.80 -25.62 14.00
N LYS A 182 -19.05 -24.91 13.15
CA LYS A 182 -18.92 -25.26 11.74
C LYS A 182 -18.37 -26.69 11.53
N LYS A 183 -17.35 -27.07 12.33
CA LYS A 183 -16.81 -28.42 12.27
C LYS A 183 -17.84 -29.49 12.71
N LYS A 184 -18.69 -29.20 13.72
CA LYS A 184 -19.76 -30.09 14.14
C LYS A 184 -20.81 -30.26 13.05
N LYS A 185 -21.34 -29.15 12.49
CA LYS A 185 -22.32 -29.17 11.38
C LYS A 185 -21.82 -29.97 10.17
N LYS A 186 -20.55 -29.78 9.78
CA LYS A 186 -19.95 -30.54 8.68
C LYS A 186 -19.84 -32.04 8.98
N LYS A 187 -19.68 -32.43 10.25
CA LYS A 187 -19.66 -33.86 10.66
C LYS A 187 -21.05 -34.48 10.73
N THR A 188 -22.07 -33.71 11.05
CA THR A 188 -23.47 -34.18 11.16
C THR A 188 -24.24 -34.13 9.83
N GLY A 189 -23.62 -33.64 8.75
CA GLY A 189 -24.30 -33.56 7.45
C GLY A 189 -25.35 -32.46 7.35
N GLU A 190 -25.40 -31.51 8.29
CA GLU A 190 -26.37 -30.41 8.33
C GLU A 190 -26.01 -29.20 7.45
N GLU A 191 -24.89 -29.27 6.68
CA GLU A 191 -24.60 -28.32 5.60
C GLU A 191 -25.01 -28.98 4.27
N LEU A 192 -26.22 -28.72 3.79
CA LEU A 192 -26.66 -28.84 2.40
C LEU A 192 -26.50 -27.50 1.72
#